data_f7149e89edbae89444c3febe6733672f
#
_entry.id   f7149e89edbae89444c3febe6733672f
#
_cell.length_a   1.000
_cell.length_b   1.000
_cell.length_c   1.000
_cell.angle_alpha   90.00
_cell.angle_beta   90.00
_cell.angle_gamma   90.00
#
_symmetry.space_group_name_H-M   'P 1'
#
loop_
_entity.id
_entity.type
_entity.pdbx_description
1 polymer ?
#
loop_
_entity_poly.entity_id
_entity_poly.type
_entity_poly.pdbx_seq_one_letter_code
_entity_poly.pdbx_strand_id
1 'polypeptide(L)'
;MAEKIPSWPKVTIRLYDDHNAEVKIAGRSHPVNHHDPRAAAIQLVSEQAAQLGRAVKATAIEADGASWPLVIHPDGQVDAIETDPRKGKKPIWPIVLAMAVAVVLIAGTTLYITVFSKLGDGKPQVTESPKLPELPGPSVYPGLFAPRTQPTGYSTHAGWTVDLAADSTPAIKPDGTEVAILTTDGKVAVFDSNGKVLWQDKVPTDSENPVYTTIDGKQVLAIATPSTLYYWAGGGAEAKTIELPDNAKVQFFGKSPLVLLGDETAGAMVISGGELKAVPDQPRSSTILLAEGDRTLMAQYLGPLYWAQPGKPLVTITPQAPGGAGALIQVVSATPDYVQTLWTNAKDPDLVIPAVNSSASGKMVASCKSVRTGDTDDWDWVPDPNRKFAAWGECLINLTLTKNNTRQVVGFQPLSVSGSMLYGTVSSKPTAVSPNWNMYPMKEGTTRPWGVTGKRAVIVYDSVLYALDPGQ
;
A
#
# COMPACT_ATOMS: atom_id res chain seq x y z
N MET A 1 -40.52 -10.61 8.22
CA MET A 1 -39.43 -10.71 9.23
C MET A 1 -38.24 -10.00 8.63
N ALA A 2 -37.78 -8.89 9.20
CA ALA A 2 -36.59 -8.21 8.70
C ALA A 2 -35.38 -9.14 8.94
N GLU A 3 -34.70 -9.48 7.87
CA GLU A 3 -33.50 -10.32 7.89
C GLU A 3 -32.43 -9.63 8.74
N LYS A 4 -31.95 -10.29 9.79
CA LYS A 4 -30.98 -9.72 10.72
C LYS A 4 -29.61 -9.69 10.05
N ILE A 5 -29.23 -8.55 9.47
CA ILE A 5 -27.94 -8.37 8.83
C ILE A 5 -26.84 -8.51 9.88
N PRO A 6 -25.87 -9.43 9.70
CA PRO A 6 -24.75 -9.62 10.62
C PRO A 6 -23.88 -8.35 10.76
N SER A 7 -23.23 -8.19 11.91
CA SER A 7 -22.34 -7.02 12.17
C SER A 7 -20.93 -7.21 11.61
N TRP A 8 -20.60 -8.37 11.06
CA TRP A 8 -19.31 -8.65 10.42
C TRP A 8 -19.50 -8.83 8.91
N PRO A 9 -18.57 -8.33 8.04
CA PRO A 9 -17.40 -7.52 8.40
C PRO A 9 -17.78 -6.14 8.92
N LYS A 10 -16.97 -5.60 9.85
CA LYS A 10 -17.10 -4.21 10.27
C LYS A 10 -16.59 -3.32 9.12
N VAL A 11 -17.46 -2.45 8.61
CA VAL A 11 -17.11 -1.51 7.53
C VAL A 11 -17.22 -0.09 8.05
N THR A 12 -16.19 0.70 7.82
CA THR A 12 -16.18 2.14 8.12
C THR A 12 -15.78 2.91 6.87
N ILE A 13 -16.59 3.88 6.46
CA ILE A 13 -16.29 4.82 5.39
C ILE A 13 -15.98 6.14 6.05
N ARG A 14 -14.81 6.72 5.84
CA ARG A 14 -14.42 8.02 6.37
C ARG A 14 -14.16 8.97 5.23
N LEU A 15 -14.90 10.07 5.18
CA LEU A 15 -14.67 11.16 4.25
C LEU A 15 -13.74 12.17 4.89
N TYR A 16 -12.70 12.57 4.19
CA TYR A 16 -11.73 13.57 4.67
C TYR A 16 -11.97 14.93 4.03
N ASP A 17 -12.35 14.94 2.75
CA ASP A 17 -12.65 16.12 1.96
C ASP A 17 -13.50 15.73 0.72
N ASP A 18 -13.69 16.66 -0.21
CA ASP A 18 -14.51 16.47 -1.42
C ASP A 18 -13.91 15.51 -2.45
N HIS A 19 -12.67 15.04 -2.25
CA HIS A 19 -11.97 14.16 -3.18
C HIS A 19 -11.39 12.90 -2.50
N ASN A 20 -11.29 12.89 -1.17
CA ASN A 20 -10.60 11.84 -0.44
C ASN A 20 -11.51 11.14 0.57
N ALA A 21 -11.54 9.83 0.51
CA ALA A 21 -12.18 8.98 1.51
C ALA A 21 -11.28 7.78 1.85
N GLU A 22 -11.60 7.12 2.92
CA GLU A 22 -11.02 5.85 3.34
C GLU A 22 -12.14 4.87 3.64
N VAL A 23 -12.07 3.68 3.05
CA VAL A 23 -12.97 2.57 3.37
C VAL A 23 -12.18 1.54 4.15
N LYS A 24 -12.58 1.29 5.40
CA LYS A 24 -11.97 0.25 6.23
C LYS A 24 -12.91 -0.95 6.31
N ILE A 25 -12.49 -2.11 5.79
CA ILE A 25 -13.27 -3.35 5.77
C ILE A 25 -12.52 -4.41 6.56
N ALA A 26 -13.13 -4.94 7.62
CA ALA A 26 -12.54 -5.95 8.50
C ALA A 26 -11.11 -5.58 8.96
N GLY A 27 -10.87 -4.29 9.27
CA GLY A 27 -9.57 -3.78 9.70
C GLY A 27 -8.61 -3.39 8.57
N ARG A 28 -8.91 -3.71 7.30
CA ARG A 28 -8.10 -3.30 6.14
C ARG A 28 -8.53 -1.94 5.63
N SER A 29 -7.58 -1.06 5.39
CA SER A 29 -7.80 0.30 4.88
C SER A 29 -7.66 0.33 3.37
N HIS A 30 -8.64 0.95 2.70
CA HIS A 30 -8.69 1.17 1.26
C HIS A 30 -8.83 2.67 1.04
N PRO A 31 -7.77 3.39 0.67
CA PRO A 31 -7.87 4.79 0.32
C PRO A 31 -8.68 4.94 -0.97
N VAL A 32 -9.59 5.90 -0.98
CA VAL A 32 -10.43 6.24 -2.13
C VAL A 32 -10.14 7.69 -2.48
N ASN A 33 -9.60 7.91 -3.68
CA ASN A 33 -9.43 9.23 -4.25
C ASN A 33 -10.27 9.30 -5.53
N HIS A 34 -11.29 10.12 -5.52
CA HIS A 34 -12.23 10.23 -6.63
C HIS A 34 -12.94 11.59 -6.58
N HIS A 35 -13.38 12.11 -7.74
CA HIS A 35 -14.17 13.35 -7.81
C HIS A 35 -15.50 13.25 -7.03
N ASP A 36 -16.00 12.04 -6.81
CA ASP A 36 -17.08 11.72 -5.89
C ASP A 36 -16.63 10.58 -4.97
N PRO A 37 -15.97 10.89 -3.85
CA PRO A 37 -15.40 9.87 -2.95
C PRO A 37 -16.48 9.08 -2.21
N ARG A 38 -17.69 9.63 -2.07
CA ARG A 38 -18.82 8.91 -1.46
C ARG A 38 -19.31 7.79 -2.36
N ALA A 39 -19.57 8.10 -3.63
CA ALA A 39 -20.02 7.11 -4.59
C ALA A 39 -18.97 5.99 -4.77
N ALA A 40 -17.70 6.36 -4.89
CA ALA A 40 -16.62 5.39 -5.03
C ALA A 40 -16.45 4.50 -3.78
N ALA A 41 -16.58 5.06 -2.58
CA ALA A 41 -16.55 4.30 -1.34
C ALA A 41 -17.74 3.33 -1.20
N ILE A 42 -18.94 3.76 -1.58
CA ILE A 42 -20.14 2.92 -1.59
C ILE A 42 -19.97 1.78 -2.61
N GLN A 43 -19.45 2.06 -3.79
CA GLN A 43 -19.18 1.05 -4.82
C GLN A 43 -18.20 -0.01 -4.29
N LEU A 44 -17.09 0.37 -3.68
CA LEU A 44 -16.14 -0.55 -3.11
C LEU A 44 -16.76 -1.46 -2.04
N VAL A 45 -17.63 -0.91 -1.19
CA VAL A 45 -18.35 -1.70 -0.18
C VAL A 45 -19.42 -2.58 -0.81
N SER A 46 -20.10 -2.15 -1.88
CA SER A 46 -21.09 -2.97 -2.58
C SER A 46 -20.45 -4.16 -3.30
N GLU A 47 -19.27 -3.99 -3.87
CA GLU A 47 -18.48 -5.08 -4.43
C GLU A 47 -18.15 -6.12 -3.36
N GLN A 48 -17.73 -5.69 -2.17
CA GLN A 48 -17.50 -6.59 -1.04
C GLN A 48 -18.81 -7.27 -0.56
N ALA A 49 -19.93 -6.55 -0.56
CA ALA A 49 -21.23 -7.13 -0.23
C ALA A 49 -21.66 -8.19 -1.26
N ALA A 50 -21.36 -7.95 -2.57
CA ALA A 50 -21.62 -8.90 -3.63
C ALA A 50 -20.77 -10.19 -3.47
N GLN A 51 -19.50 -10.06 -3.11
CA GLN A 51 -18.64 -11.21 -2.80
C GLN A 51 -19.16 -12.03 -1.62
N LEU A 52 -19.74 -11.39 -0.62
CA LEU A 52 -20.35 -12.05 0.54
C LEU A 52 -21.74 -12.60 0.25
N GLY A 53 -22.32 -12.30 -0.91
CA GLY A 53 -23.69 -12.68 -1.29
C GLY A 53 -24.78 -12.11 -0.39
N ARG A 54 -24.50 -11.00 0.34
CA ARG A 54 -25.41 -10.38 1.30
C ARG A 54 -25.09 -8.92 1.58
N ALA A 55 -26.05 -8.19 2.09
CA ALA A 55 -25.84 -6.81 2.54
C ALA A 55 -24.89 -6.73 3.75
N VAL A 56 -24.13 -5.63 3.84
CA VAL A 56 -23.20 -5.35 4.93
C VAL A 56 -23.58 -4.07 5.67
N LYS A 57 -23.31 -4.03 6.99
CA LYS A 57 -23.46 -2.82 7.80
C LYS A 57 -22.18 -2.01 7.69
N ALA A 58 -22.34 -0.71 7.40
CA ALA A 58 -21.27 0.25 7.36
C ALA A 58 -21.55 1.44 8.28
N THR A 59 -20.51 2.12 8.73
CA THR A 59 -20.59 3.41 9.41
C THR A 59 -19.89 4.44 8.53
N ALA A 60 -20.63 5.41 8.00
CA ALA A 60 -20.05 6.56 7.31
C ALA A 60 -19.70 7.65 8.34
N ILE A 61 -18.54 8.24 8.22
CA ILE A 61 -18.03 9.33 9.06
C ILE A 61 -17.67 10.48 8.12
N GLU A 62 -18.35 11.60 8.28
CA GLU A 62 -18.11 12.81 7.49
C GLU A 62 -16.88 13.58 8.00
N ALA A 63 -16.38 14.52 7.19
CA ALA A 63 -15.21 15.33 7.53
C ALA A 63 -15.42 16.18 8.81
N ASP A 64 -16.66 16.52 9.14
CA ASP A 64 -17.04 17.22 10.38
C ASP A 64 -17.19 16.30 11.60
N GLY A 65 -16.94 14.99 11.42
CA GLY A 65 -17.06 13.96 12.46
C GLY A 65 -18.47 13.41 12.68
N ALA A 66 -19.46 13.84 11.93
CA ALA A 66 -20.81 13.27 11.97
C ALA A 66 -20.76 11.80 11.49
N SER A 67 -21.46 10.89 12.17
CA SER A 67 -21.45 9.47 11.82
C SER A 67 -22.86 8.94 11.56
N TRP A 68 -22.97 8.12 10.50
CA TRP A 68 -24.23 7.59 10.01
C TRP A 68 -24.14 6.07 9.82
N PRO A 69 -24.96 5.28 10.52
CA PRO A 69 -25.02 3.85 10.28
C PRO A 69 -25.82 3.55 9.01
N LEU A 70 -25.24 2.75 8.12
CA LEU A 70 -25.80 2.41 6.81
C LEU A 70 -25.85 0.90 6.62
N VAL A 71 -26.71 0.44 5.72
CA VAL A 71 -26.68 -0.89 5.11
C VAL A 71 -26.40 -0.72 3.64
N ILE A 72 -25.38 -1.41 3.13
CA ILE A 72 -25.00 -1.39 1.72
C ILE A 72 -25.26 -2.77 1.14
N HIS A 73 -26.07 -2.81 0.08
CA HIS A 73 -26.47 -4.02 -0.62
C HIS A 73 -25.52 -4.39 -1.76
N PRO A 74 -25.53 -5.65 -2.21
CA PRO A 74 -24.70 -6.10 -3.33
C PRO A 74 -24.95 -5.36 -4.67
N ASP A 75 -26.13 -4.79 -4.83
CA ASP A 75 -26.52 -3.99 -6.02
C ASP A 75 -26.16 -2.50 -5.89
N GLY A 76 -25.50 -2.10 -4.81
CA GLY A 76 -25.13 -0.71 -4.54
C GLY A 76 -26.23 0.11 -3.89
N GLN A 77 -27.41 -0.46 -3.59
CA GLN A 77 -28.44 0.24 -2.84
C GLN A 77 -27.97 0.48 -1.40
N VAL A 78 -28.26 1.68 -0.87
CA VAL A 78 -27.87 2.09 0.48
C VAL A 78 -29.12 2.43 1.30
N ASP A 79 -29.29 1.75 2.42
CA ASP A 79 -30.35 2.02 3.38
C ASP A 79 -29.77 2.66 4.64
N ALA A 80 -30.41 3.73 5.14
CA ALA A 80 -30.07 4.28 6.44
C ALA A 80 -30.66 3.43 7.57
N ILE A 81 -29.89 3.10 8.59
CA ILE A 81 -30.42 2.45 9.78
C ILE A 81 -31.07 3.52 10.66
N GLU A 82 -32.39 3.52 10.76
CA GLU A 82 -33.11 4.38 11.70
C GLU A 82 -32.72 4.02 13.13
N THR A 83 -31.99 4.91 13.80
CA THR A 83 -31.78 4.85 15.24
C THR A 83 -32.94 5.53 15.95
N ASP A 84 -33.58 4.81 16.89
CA ASP A 84 -34.69 5.24 17.73
C ASP A 84 -34.55 6.72 18.23
N PRO A 85 -35.52 7.61 18.02
CA PRO A 85 -35.36 9.04 18.23
C PRO A 85 -35.51 9.48 19.69
N ARG A 86 -34.73 8.91 20.62
CA ARG A 86 -34.67 9.36 22.01
C ARG A 86 -33.33 9.96 22.38
N LYS A 87 -32.84 10.94 21.64
CA LYS A 87 -32.02 12.08 22.13
C LYS A 87 -31.36 12.81 20.95
N GLY A 88 -31.79 14.08 20.74
CA GLY A 88 -30.98 15.10 20.09
C GLY A 88 -31.38 15.51 18.69
N LYS A 89 -31.85 16.68 18.59
CA LYS A 89 -32.10 17.65 17.50
C LYS A 89 -31.84 17.21 16.05
N LYS A 90 -32.89 17.21 15.25
CA LYS A 90 -32.87 17.04 13.78
C LYS A 90 -32.27 18.27 13.10
N PRO A 91 -31.47 18.09 12.04
CA PRO A 91 -31.61 18.91 10.86
C PRO A 91 -32.21 18.08 9.71
N ILE A 92 -33.15 18.70 9.06
CA ILE A 92 -33.84 18.21 7.87
C ILE A 92 -32.94 18.45 6.69
N TRP A 93 -32.60 17.39 5.93
CA TRP A 93 -31.94 17.53 4.64
C TRP A 93 -32.77 16.85 3.55
N PRO A 94 -33.01 17.55 2.41
CA PRO A 94 -33.72 16.96 1.29
C PRO A 94 -32.78 16.00 0.51
N ILE A 95 -33.23 14.78 0.40
CA ILE A 95 -32.68 13.76 -0.51
C ILE A 95 -33.08 14.19 -1.93
N VAL A 96 -32.09 14.57 -2.74
CA VAL A 96 -32.26 14.64 -4.19
C VAL A 96 -31.51 13.44 -4.78
N LEU A 97 -32.31 12.44 -5.10
CA LEU A 97 -31.92 11.29 -5.90
C LEU A 97 -31.89 11.73 -7.36
N ALA A 98 -30.74 11.81 -8.00
CA ALA A 98 -30.65 11.93 -9.44
C ALA A 98 -29.99 10.67 -10.00
N MET A 99 -30.84 9.76 -10.48
CA MET A 99 -30.43 8.69 -11.40
C MET A 99 -30.11 9.30 -12.75
N ALA A 100 -28.95 9.04 -13.29
CA ALA A 100 -28.69 9.16 -14.71
C ALA A 100 -27.98 7.92 -15.21
N VAL A 101 -28.76 7.04 -15.79
CA VAL A 101 -28.35 5.95 -16.65
C VAL A 101 -27.82 6.54 -17.95
N ALA A 102 -26.63 6.21 -18.37
CA ALA A 102 -26.20 6.41 -19.74
C ALA A 102 -25.58 5.12 -20.29
N VAL A 103 -26.41 4.38 -20.96
CA VAL A 103 -26.04 3.36 -21.97
C VAL A 103 -25.78 4.09 -23.28
N VAL A 104 -24.57 3.99 -23.83
CA VAL A 104 -24.28 4.16 -25.27
C VAL A 104 -22.99 3.38 -25.55
N LEU A 105 -23.11 2.17 -26.01
CA LEU A 105 -23.21 1.71 -27.39
C LEU A 105 -21.86 1.56 -28.10
N ILE A 106 -21.56 0.31 -28.22
CA ILE A 106 -20.72 -0.35 -29.19
C ILE A 106 -21.19 0.01 -30.61
N ALA A 107 -20.33 0.59 -31.42
CA ALA A 107 -20.28 0.34 -32.89
C ALA A 107 -19.07 1.07 -33.50
N GLY A 108 -18.19 0.34 -34.13
CA GLY A 108 -17.29 0.93 -35.11
C GLY A 108 -15.82 0.54 -35.02
N THR A 109 -15.52 -0.76 -35.18
CA THR A 109 -14.18 -1.15 -35.61
C THR A 109 -14.24 -2.39 -36.48
N THR A 110 -14.53 -2.18 -37.74
CA THR A 110 -14.10 -3.06 -38.81
C THR A 110 -13.87 -2.19 -40.01
N LEU A 111 -12.64 -1.77 -40.24
CA LEU A 111 -12.05 -1.45 -41.54
C LEU A 111 -10.65 -0.82 -41.34
N TYR A 112 -9.62 -1.61 -41.21
CA TYR A 112 -8.27 -1.21 -41.64
C TYR A 112 -7.31 -2.41 -41.59
N ILE A 113 -7.66 -3.50 -42.27
CA ILE A 113 -6.65 -4.50 -42.65
C ILE A 113 -6.96 -4.88 -44.07
N THR A 114 -6.40 -4.18 -45.01
CA THR A 114 -6.05 -4.61 -46.38
C THR A 114 -5.61 -3.38 -47.14
N VAL A 115 -4.36 -3.09 -47.16
CA VAL A 115 -3.55 -2.48 -48.21
C VAL A 115 -2.16 -2.25 -47.62
N PHE A 116 -1.25 -3.15 -47.79
CA PHE A 116 0.19 -2.93 -47.97
C PHE A 116 0.93 -4.28 -47.93
N SER A 117 0.54 -5.17 -48.78
CA SER A 117 1.43 -6.26 -49.17
C SER A 117 1.69 -6.11 -50.67
N LYS A 118 2.75 -5.41 -50.99
CA LYS A 118 3.56 -5.54 -52.20
C LYS A 118 4.45 -4.33 -52.33
N LEU A 119 5.73 -4.55 -52.17
CA LEU A 119 6.79 -4.02 -53.02
C LEU A 119 8.15 -4.12 -52.33
N GLY A 120 9.02 -4.91 -52.92
CA GLY A 120 10.40 -4.54 -53.09
C GLY A 120 11.45 -5.18 -52.20
N ASP A 121 12.06 -6.26 -52.68
CA ASP A 121 13.39 -6.69 -52.29
C ASP A 121 14.40 -5.55 -52.42
N GLY A 122 14.88 -5.03 -51.28
CA GLY A 122 15.99 -4.14 -51.20
C GLY A 122 16.70 -4.39 -49.87
N LYS A 123 17.93 -4.90 -49.89
CA LYS A 123 18.78 -5.03 -48.73
C LYS A 123 18.89 -3.69 -48.00
N PRO A 124 18.52 -3.57 -46.74
CA PRO A 124 18.72 -2.32 -46.02
C PRO A 124 20.21 -2.12 -45.71
N GLN A 125 20.78 -1.09 -46.31
CA GLN A 125 21.98 -0.46 -45.82
C GLN A 125 21.69 0.04 -44.43
N VAL A 126 22.47 -0.41 -43.40
CA VAL A 126 22.39 0.07 -42.04
C VAL A 126 22.85 1.54 -42.03
N THR A 127 21.90 2.44 -42.18
CA THR A 127 22.09 3.84 -41.89
C THR A 127 21.82 3.95 -40.38
N GLU A 128 22.82 4.38 -39.59
CA GLU A 128 22.62 4.75 -38.19
C GLU A 128 21.42 5.72 -38.12
N SER A 129 20.36 5.28 -37.45
CA SER A 129 19.20 6.15 -37.20
C SER A 129 19.67 7.40 -36.47
N PRO A 130 19.27 8.61 -36.90
CA PRO A 130 19.59 9.80 -36.18
C PRO A 130 19.08 9.66 -34.76
N LYS A 131 19.97 9.84 -33.77
CA LYS A 131 19.60 9.93 -32.36
C LYS A 131 18.46 10.93 -32.25
N LEU A 132 17.26 10.45 -31.92
CA LEU A 132 16.14 11.33 -31.62
C LEU A 132 16.59 12.31 -30.53
N PRO A 133 16.25 13.62 -30.67
CA PRO A 133 16.62 14.59 -29.62
C PRO A 133 16.07 14.09 -28.30
N GLU A 134 16.93 14.03 -27.30
CA GLU A 134 16.53 13.69 -25.91
C GLU A 134 15.39 14.63 -25.54
N LEU A 135 14.24 14.08 -25.21
CA LEU A 135 13.11 14.83 -24.70
C LEU A 135 13.57 15.58 -23.45
N PRO A 136 13.29 16.87 -23.30
CA PRO A 136 13.69 17.62 -22.12
C PRO A 136 13.17 16.89 -20.87
N GLY A 137 14.05 16.70 -19.89
CA GLY A 137 13.70 16.11 -18.59
C GLY A 137 12.76 17.04 -17.81
N PRO A 138 12.14 16.54 -16.75
CA PRO A 138 11.33 17.36 -15.86
C PRO A 138 12.18 18.47 -15.26
N SER A 139 11.59 19.65 -15.07
CA SER A 139 12.28 20.80 -14.49
C SER A 139 12.56 20.55 -13.01
N VAL A 140 13.81 20.58 -12.62
CA VAL A 140 14.28 20.42 -11.24
C VAL A 140 14.90 21.73 -10.78
N TYR A 141 14.47 22.22 -9.62
CA TYR A 141 14.94 23.52 -9.10
C TYR A 141 15.03 23.50 -7.57
N PRO A 142 15.94 24.24 -6.93
CA PRO A 142 15.95 24.41 -5.48
C PRO A 142 14.72 25.21 -5.03
N GLY A 143 14.22 24.96 -3.83
CA GLY A 143 13.01 25.60 -3.36
C GLY A 143 12.94 25.78 -1.84
N LEU A 144 11.87 26.43 -1.40
CA LEU A 144 11.52 26.56 0.01
C LEU A 144 10.19 25.84 0.27
N PHE A 145 10.19 24.99 1.26
CA PHE A 145 8.98 24.36 1.75
C PHE A 145 8.32 25.28 2.79
N ALA A 146 7.37 26.08 2.36
CA ALA A 146 6.66 27.04 3.19
C ALA A 146 5.22 26.65 3.56
N PRO A 147 4.54 25.68 2.87
CA PRO A 147 3.11 25.43 3.09
C PRO A 147 2.78 24.88 4.48
N ARG A 148 3.69 24.08 5.07
CA ARG A 148 3.51 23.43 6.36
C ARG A 148 4.84 23.41 7.14
N THR A 149 4.78 23.02 8.42
CA THR A 149 5.98 22.79 9.21
C THR A 149 6.76 21.59 8.67
N GLN A 150 8.06 21.74 8.50
CA GLN A 150 8.96 20.68 8.07
C GLN A 150 9.09 19.57 9.12
N PRO A 151 9.47 18.33 8.74
CA PRO A 151 9.74 17.25 9.69
C PRO A 151 10.88 17.59 10.63
N THR A 152 10.84 17.02 11.84
CA THR A 152 11.92 17.14 12.81
C THR A 152 13.25 16.69 12.24
N GLY A 153 14.29 17.51 12.40
CA GLY A 153 15.65 17.23 11.88
C GLY A 153 15.90 17.70 10.44
N TYR A 154 14.95 18.37 9.81
CA TYR A 154 15.09 18.91 8.46
C TYR A 154 14.83 20.42 8.44
N SER A 155 15.41 21.10 7.45
CA SER A 155 15.19 22.53 7.20
C SER A 155 13.98 22.75 6.28
N THR A 156 13.56 24.00 6.12
CA THR A 156 12.58 24.39 5.10
C THR A 156 13.19 24.50 3.70
N HIS A 157 14.51 24.45 3.59
CA HIS A 157 15.20 24.51 2.31
C HIS A 157 15.16 23.15 1.63
N ALA A 158 14.66 23.11 0.39
CA ALA A 158 14.72 21.94 -0.47
C ALA A 158 15.92 22.09 -1.41
N GLY A 159 16.86 21.14 -1.33
CA GLY A 159 17.98 21.08 -2.25
C GLY A 159 17.49 20.92 -3.70
N TRP A 160 16.36 20.27 -3.88
CA TRP A 160 15.66 20.20 -5.16
C TRP A 160 14.16 19.94 -4.99
N THR A 161 13.40 20.33 -6.00
CA THR A 161 11.95 20.11 -6.12
C THR A 161 11.62 19.68 -7.54
N VAL A 162 10.51 18.98 -7.71
CA VAL A 162 9.99 18.56 -9.02
C VAL A 162 8.48 18.33 -8.94
N ASP A 163 7.77 18.65 -10.01
CA ASP A 163 6.34 18.43 -10.12
C ASP A 163 6.05 16.94 -10.43
N LEU A 164 5.04 16.38 -9.76
CA LEU A 164 4.54 15.03 -9.99
C LEU A 164 3.24 15.06 -10.79
N ALA A 165 2.92 13.96 -11.46
CA ALA A 165 1.56 13.73 -11.92
C ALA A 165 0.57 13.84 -10.75
N ALA A 166 -0.63 14.34 -11.02
CA ALA A 166 -1.67 14.44 -10.00
C ALA A 166 -1.91 13.06 -9.34
N ASP A 167 -2.11 13.07 -8.03
CA ASP A 167 -2.40 11.88 -7.21
C ASP A 167 -1.32 10.79 -7.23
N SER A 168 -0.15 11.07 -7.83
CA SER A 168 0.97 10.14 -7.82
C SER A 168 1.82 10.25 -6.56
N THR A 169 2.45 9.15 -6.21
CA THR A 169 3.38 9.05 -5.08
C THR A 169 4.77 8.66 -5.55
N PRO A 170 5.84 9.19 -4.92
CA PRO A 170 7.18 8.81 -5.27
C PRO A 170 7.54 7.42 -4.76
N ALA A 171 8.35 6.68 -5.52
CA ALA A 171 9.05 5.52 -5.04
C ALA A 171 10.48 5.89 -4.66
N ILE A 172 10.90 5.53 -3.45
CA ILE A 172 12.27 5.71 -2.99
C ILE A 172 12.94 4.35 -2.96
N LYS A 173 14.08 4.23 -3.63
CA LYS A 173 14.86 3.00 -3.60
C LYS A 173 15.26 2.68 -2.16
N PRO A 174 15.21 1.42 -1.70
CA PRO A 174 15.47 1.06 -0.30
C PRO A 174 16.82 1.53 0.25
N ASP A 175 17.84 1.68 -0.59
CA ASP A 175 19.14 2.24 -0.21
C ASP A 175 19.19 3.78 -0.16
N GLY A 176 18.10 4.45 -0.54
CA GLY A 176 17.97 5.91 -0.56
C GLY A 176 18.76 6.60 -1.67
N THR A 177 19.29 5.87 -2.66
CA THR A 177 20.12 6.45 -3.73
C THR A 177 19.32 7.04 -4.88
N GLU A 178 18.09 6.60 -5.08
CA GLU A 178 17.24 6.97 -6.21
C GLU A 178 15.81 7.28 -5.75
N VAL A 179 15.15 8.19 -6.47
CA VAL A 179 13.73 8.51 -6.34
C VAL A 179 13.09 8.44 -7.71
N ALA A 180 12.05 7.64 -7.86
CA ALA A 180 11.24 7.53 -9.07
C ALA A 180 9.90 8.23 -8.88
N ILE A 181 9.43 8.94 -9.90
CA ILE A 181 8.14 9.62 -9.93
C ILE A 181 7.43 9.42 -11.27
N LEU A 182 6.12 9.59 -11.28
CA LEU A 182 5.37 9.89 -12.49
C LEU A 182 5.36 11.40 -12.71
N THR A 183 5.71 11.83 -13.90
CA THR A 183 5.77 13.24 -14.28
C THR A 183 4.46 13.70 -14.90
N THR A 184 4.19 15.00 -14.89
CA THR A 184 2.98 15.60 -15.47
C THR A 184 2.83 15.39 -16.98
N ASP A 185 3.91 15.05 -17.69
CA ASP A 185 3.92 14.74 -19.13
C ASP A 185 3.84 13.24 -19.45
N GLY A 186 3.43 12.42 -18.48
CA GLY A 186 3.15 10.98 -18.67
C GLY A 186 4.41 10.13 -18.84
N LYS A 187 5.46 10.43 -18.10
CA LYS A 187 6.69 9.64 -18.03
C LYS A 187 6.94 9.15 -16.61
N VAL A 188 7.73 8.10 -16.49
CA VAL A 188 8.47 7.81 -15.28
C VAL A 188 9.84 8.49 -15.38
N ALA A 189 10.24 9.18 -14.33
CA ALA A 189 11.58 9.77 -14.23
C ALA A 189 12.25 9.32 -12.94
N VAL A 190 13.53 8.99 -13.02
CA VAL A 190 14.35 8.56 -11.88
C VAL A 190 15.46 9.57 -11.64
N PHE A 191 15.60 10.00 -10.40
CA PHE A 191 16.55 11.00 -9.93
C PHE A 191 17.54 10.37 -8.95
N ASP A 192 18.76 10.90 -8.94
CA ASP A 192 19.68 10.66 -7.84
C ASP A 192 19.30 11.49 -6.59
N SER A 193 20.01 11.30 -5.49
CA SER A 193 19.78 12.01 -4.23
C SER A 193 19.99 13.54 -4.33
N ASN A 194 20.59 14.05 -5.42
CA ASN A 194 20.83 15.48 -5.67
C ASN A 194 19.80 16.09 -6.64
N GLY A 195 18.83 15.28 -7.13
CA GLY A 195 17.83 15.74 -8.08
C GLY A 195 18.28 15.70 -9.54
N LYS A 196 19.44 15.11 -9.84
CA LYS A 196 19.86 14.88 -11.21
C LYS A 196 19.04 13.76 -11.81
N VAL A 197 18.41 14.01 -12.96
CA VAL A 197 17.72 12.97 -13.74
C VAL A 197 18.75 11.93 -14.18
N LEU A 198 18.55 10.68 -13.77
CA LEU A 198 19.37 9.54 -14.19
C LEU A 198 18.86 8.98 -15.52
N TRP A 199 17.55 8.83 -15.63
CA TRP A 199 16.87 8.40 -16.84
C TRP A 199 15.36 8.70 -16.73
N GLN A 200 14.68 8.62 -17.88
CA GLN A 200 13.23 8.73 -17.98
C GLN A 200 12.72 7.88 -19.13
N ASP A 201 11.46 7.45 -19.05
CA ASP A 201 10.79 6.68 -20.09
C ASP A 201 9.30 7.01 -20.11
N LYS A 202 8.65 6.78 -21.26
CA LYS A 202 7.20 6.94 -21.37
C LYS A 202 6.50 5.77 -20.70
N VAL A 203 5.38 6.06 -20.05
CA VAL A 203 4.50 5.05 -19.46
C VAL A 203 3.06 5.24 -19.96
N PRO A 204 2.23 4.19 -19.97
CA PRO A 204 0.80 4.30 -20.26
C PRO A 204 0.09 5.25 -19.30
N THR A 205 -1.01 5.84 -19.73
CA THR A 205 -1.79 6.81 -18.92
C THR A 205 -2.54 6.17 -17.76
N ASP A 206 -2.77 4.86 -17.81
CA ASP A 206 -3.40 4.04 -16.76
C ASP A 206 -2.40 3.37 -15.83
N SER A 207 -1.18 3.88 -15.78
CA SER A 207 -0.11 3.37 -14.92
C SER A 207 -0.39 3.66 -13.45
N GLU A 208 -0.19 2.64 -12.61
CA GLU A 208 -0.12 2.79 -11.16
C GLU A 208 1.18 3.50 -10.74
N ASN A 209 1.28 3.84 -9.46
CA ASN A 209 2.50 4.45 -8.92
C ASN A 209 3.73 3.54 -9.07
N PRO A 210 4.91 4.10 -9.33
CA PRO A 210 6.14 3.33 -9.42
C PRO A 210 6.49 2.67 -8.09
N VAL A 211 7.08 1.48 -8.14
CA VAL A 211 7.52 0.73 -6.96
C VAL A 211 8.89 0.09 -7.22
N TYR A 212 9.83 0.23 -6.29
CA TYR A 212 11.04 -0.57 -6.31
C TYR A 212 10.78 -1.97 -5.75
N THR A 213 11.07 -2.99 -6.55
CA THR A 213 10.82 -4.40 -6.22
C THR A 213 11.98 -5.27 -6.72
N THR A 214 11.87 -6.58 -6.54
CA THR A 214 12.88 -7.55 -7.02
C THR A 214 12.24 -8.50 -8.02
N ILE A 215 12.80 -8.59 -9.23
CA ILE A 215 12.41 -9.55 -10.25
C ILE A 215 13.67 -10.35 -10.63
N ASP A 216 13.59 -11.68 -10.60
CA ASP A 216 14.70 -12.59 -10.90
C ASP A 216 15.98 -12.26 -10.10
N GLY A 217 15.81 -11.92 -8.82
CA GLY A 217 16.91 -11.58 -7.90
C GLY A 217 17.55 -10.21 -8.12
N LYS A 218 17.06 -9.42 -9.08
CA LYS A 218 17.54 -8.06 -9.36
C LYS A 218 16.56 -7.01 -8.88
N GLN A 219 17.06 -5.96 -8.25
CA GLN A 219 16.25 -4.80 -7.92
C GLN A 219 15.89 -4.05 -9.21
N VAL A 220 14.62 -3.77 -9.38
CA VAL A 220 14.05 -3.08 -10.55
C VAL A 220 13.09 -2.00 -10.09
N LEU A 221 12.83 -1.01 -10.93
CA LEU A 221 11.66 -0.17 -10.85
C LEU A 221 10.53 -0.86 -11.61
N ALA A 222 9.34 -0.93 -11.05
CA ALA A 222 8.18 -1.55 -11.68
C ALA A 222 6.98 -0.61 -11.64
N ILE A 223 6.14 -0.70 -12.68
CA ILE A 223 4.87 0.01 -12.80
C ILE A 223 3.85 -0.98 -13.35
N ALA A 224 2.73 -1.14 -12.67
CA ALA A 224 1.61 -1.95 -13.14
C ALA A 224 0.59 -1.10 -13.91
N THR A 225 -0.04 -1.72 -14.89
CA THR A 225 -1.29 -1.30 -15.52
C THR A 225 -2.30 -2.44 -15.37
N PRO A 226 -3.56 -2.28 -15.73
CA PRO A 226 -4.53 -3.38 -15.66
C PRO A 226 -4.18 -4.63 -16.46
N SER A 227 -3.33 -4.49 -17.50
CA SER A 227 -3.00 -5.58 -18.42
C SER A 227 -1.51 -5.92 -18.52
N THR A 228 -0.63 -5.10 -17.93
CA THR A 228 0.81 -5.24 -18.17
C THR A 228 1.61 -4.75 -16.97
N LEU A 229 2.61 -5.51 -16.57
CA LEU A 229 3.64 -5.05 -15.64
C LEU A 229 4.87 -4.61 -16.44
N TYR A 230 5.22 -3.34 -16.34
CA TYR A 230 6.44 -2.76 -16.88
C TYR A 230 7.53 -2.77 -15.82
N TYR A 231 8.77 -3.08 -16.19
CA TYR A 231 9.89 -2.96 -15.26
C TYR A 231 11.20 -2.60 -15.94
N TRP A 232 12.05 -1.84 -15.23
CA TRP A 232 13.35 -1.36 -15.67
C TRP A 232 14.43 -1.88 -14.73
N ALA A 233 15.46 -2.50 -15.30
CA ALA A 233 16.60 -3.04 -14.55
C ALA A 233 17.60 -1.94 -14.09
N GLY A 234 17.26 -0.67 -14.30
CA GLY A 234 18.10 0.50 -13.98
C GLY A 234 18.95 1.00 -15.15
N GLY A 235 19.57 2.17 -14.97
CA GLY A 235 20.54 2.74 -15.92
C GLY A 235 19.96 3.20 -17.26
N GLY A 236 18.65 3.45 -17.37
CA GLY A 236 18.01 3.84 -18.63
C GLY A 236 17.83 2.69 -19.61
N ALA A 237 17.83 1.44 -19.11
CA ALA A 237 17.50 0.27 -19.90
C ALA A 237 16.07 0.38 -20.44
N GLU A 238 15.83 -0.20 -21.62
CA GLU A 238 14.48 -0.31 -22.19
C GLU A 238 13.55 -1.09 -21.24
N ALA A 239 12.29 -0.65 -21.16
CA ALA A 239 11.28 -1.32 -20.35
C ALA A 239 11.11 -2.77 -20.81
N LYS A 240 11.10 -3.69 -19.87
CA LYS A 240 10.62 -5.06 -20.07
C LYS A 240 9.18 -5.13 -19.64
N THR A 241 8.42 -6.00 -20.29
CA THR A 241 6.98 -6.16 -20.04
C THR A 241 6.62 -7.59 -19.72
N ILE A 242 5.63 -7.74 -18.85
CA ILE A 242 4.98 -9.02 -18.56
C ILE A 242 3.48 -8.79 -18.76
N GLU A 243 2.86 -9.51 -19.67
CA GLU A 243 1.41 -9.47 -19.84
C GLU A 243 0.72 -10.09 -18.63
N LEU A 244 -0.29 -9.39 -18.14
CA LEU A 244 -1.08 -9.82 -16.98
C LEU A 244 -2.37 -10.51 -17.47
N PRO A 245 -2.82 -11.58 -16.80
CA PRO A 245 -4.14 -12.17 -17.05
C PRO A 245 -5.26 -11.17 -16.82
N ASP A 246 -6.41 -11.41 -17.47
CA ASP A 246 -7.60 -10.59 -17.28
C ASP A 246 -7.99 -10.48 -15.81
N ASN A 247 -8.30 -9.28 -15.36
CA ASN A 247 -8.65 -8.95 -13.98
C ASN A 247 -7.58 -9.29 -12.93
N ALA A 248 -6.33 -9.51 -13.33
CA ALA A 248 -5.24 -9.70 -12.40
C ALA A 248 -4.90 -8.38 -11.67
N LYS A 249 -4.44 -8.51 -10.41
CA LYS A 249 -3.94 -7.39 -9.59
C LYS A 249 -2.53 -7.68 -9.16
N VAL A 250 -1.64 -6.70 -9.35
CA VAL A 250 -0.24 -6.81 -8.89
C VAL A 250 -0.13 -6.24 -7.48
N GLN A 251 0.43 -7.01 -6.56
CA GLN A 251 0.71 -6.58 -5.19
C GLN A 251 2.21 -6.59 -4.92
N PHE A 252 2.69 -5.56 -4.22
CA PHE A 252 4.10 -5.36 -3.88
C PHE A 252 4.36 -5.47 -2.38
N PHE A 253 3.60 -6.30 -1.66
CA PHE A 253 3.76 -6.48 -0.21
C PHE A 253 5.01 -7.26 0.17
N GLY A 254 5.54 -8.07 -0.74
CA GLY A 254 6.77 -8.82 -0.58
C GLY A 254 8.00 -8.12 -1.16
N LYS A 255 9.09 -8.86 -1.28
CA LYS A 255 10.28 -8.40 -2.02
C LYS A 255 10.06 -8.44 -3.52
N SER A 256 9.11 -9.25 -3.98
CA SER A 256 8.79 -9.46 -5.39
C SER A 256 7.30 -9.23 -5.66
N PRO A 257 6.94 -8.90 -6.89
CA PRO A 257 5.54 -8.75 -7.27
C PRO A 257 4.79 -10.08 -7.09
N LEU A 258 3.58 -9.99 -6.57
CA LEU A 258 2.60 -11.06 -6.51
C LEU A 258 1.44 -10.71 -7.43
N VAL A 259 1.13 -11.56 -8.38
CA VAL A 259 0.02 -11.35 -9.31
C VAL A 259 -1.17 -12.21 -8.83
N LEU A 260 -2.20 -11.58 -8.33
CA LEU A 260 -3.44 -12.22 -7.91
C LEU A 260 -4.38 -12.36 -9.11
N LEU A 261 -5.01 -13.53 -9.26
CA LEU A 261 -5.93 -13.81 -10.36
C LEU A 261 -7.37 -13.59 -9.90
N GLY A 262 -8.08 -12.64 -10.53
CA GLY A 262 -9.51 -12.41 -10.30
C GLY A 262 -9.85 -12.17 -8.82
N ASP A 263 -10.63 -13.08 -8.26
CA ASP A 263 -10.95 -13.10 -6.82
C ASP A 263 -9.86 -13.83 -6.00
N GLU A 264 -9.91 -13.70 -4.68
CA GLU A 264 -8.93 -14.32 -3.76
C GLU A 264 -8.87 -15.86 -3.83
N THR A 265 -9.85 -16.50 -4.49
CA THR A 265 -9.94 -17.96 -4.65
C THR A 265 -9.36 -18.43 -5.98
N ALA A 266 -9.16 -17.53 -6.95
CA ALA A 266 -8.67 -17.87 -8.29
C ALA A 266 -7.17 -18.20 -8.33
N GLY A 267 -6.45 -18.00 -7.23
CA GLY A 267 -5.03 -18.29 -7.12
C GLY A 267 -4.14 -17.09 -7.38
N ALA A 268 -2.83 -17.35 -7.48
CA ALA A 268 -1.83 -16.33 -7.72
C ALA A 268 -0.71 -16.83 -8.64
N MET A 269 0.05 -15.89 -9.18
CA MET A 269 1.24 -16.14 -9.98
C MET A 269 2.43 -15.35 -9.44
N VAL A 270 3.61 -15.88 -9.64
CA VAL A 270 4.90 -15.25 -9.36
C VAL A 270 5.68 -15.08 -10.64
N ILE A 271 6.65 -14.15 -10.63
CA ILE A 271 7.52 -13.93 -11.79
C ILE A 271 8.80 -14.74 -11.59
N SER A 272 9.13 -15.55 -12.58
CA SER A 272 10.36 -16.35 -12.59
C SER A 272 10.87 -16.52 -14.00
N GLY A 273 12.10 -16.08 -14.26
CA GLY A 273 12.71 -16.11 -15.59
C GLY A 273 12.02 -15.16 -16.59
N GLY A 274 11.46 -14.05 -16.11
CA GLY A 274 10.73 -13.08 -16.93
C GLY A 274 9.33 -13.51 -17.35
N GLU A 275 8.77 -14.59 -16.80
CA GLU A 275 7.47 -15.14 -17.11
C GLU A 275 6.62 -15.32 -15.84
N LEU A 276 5.29 -15.31 -16.02
CA LEU A 276 4.35 -15.65 -14.94
C LEU A 276 4.29 -17.17 -14.75
N LYS A 277 4.43 -17.62 -13.51
CA LYS A 277 4.29 -19.02 -13.11
C LYS A 277 3.24 -19.14 -12.02
N ALA A 278 2.32 -20.09 -12.19
CA ALA A 278 1.30 -20.35 -11.19
C ALA A 278 1.94 -20.77 -9.86
N VAL A 279 1.39 -20.22 -8.77
CA VAL A 279 1.73 -20.68 -7.42
C VAL A 279 1.16 -22.09 -7.21
N PRO A 280 1.93 -23.02 -6.60
CA PRO A 280 1.44 -24.36 -6.31
C PRO A 280 0.19 -24.36 -5.44
N ASP A 281 -0.47 -25.53 -5.38
CA ASP A 281 -1.70 -25.74 -4.62
C ASP A 281 -1.65 -25.09 -3.23
N GLN A 282 -2.59 -24.19 -3.01
CA GLN A 282 -2.75 -23.50 -1.76
C GLN A 282 -3.36 -24.44 -0.72
N PRO A 283 -2.76 -24.58 0.48
CA PRO A 283 -3.36 -25.35 1.55
C PRO A 283 -4.77 -24.83 1.89
N ARG A 284 -5.69 -25.75 2.20
CA ARG A 284 -7.06 -25.36 2.56
C ARG A 284 -7.07 -24.32 3.68
N SER A 285 -7.93 -23.31 3.56
CA SER A 285 -8.10 -22.24 4.54
C SER A 285 -6.82 -21.42 4.79
N SER A 286 -5.88 -21.41 3.84
CA SER A 286 -4.74 -20.48 3.88
C SER A 286 -4.96 -19.28 2.95
N THR A 287 -4.32 -18.17 3.29
CA THR A 287 -4.29 -16.94 2.49
C THR A 287 -2.87 -16.72 1.98
N ILE A 288 -2.73 -16.27 0.74
CA ILE A 288 -1.44 -15.85 0.17
C ILE A 288 -1.14 -14.46 0.70
N LEU A 289 0.02 -14.28 1.32
CA LEU A 289 0.38 -13.05 2.01
C LEU A 289 1.32 -12.17 1.17
N LEU A 290 2.35 -12.77 0.56
CA LEU A 290 3.37 -12.04 -0.23
C LEU A 290 4.18 -12.97 -1.12
N ALA A 291 4.95 -12.37 -2.04
CA ALA A 291 5.94 -13.08 -2.85
C ALA A 291 7.38 -12.64 -2.53
N GLU A 292 8.32 -13.57 -2.65
CA GLU A 292 9.77 -13.35 -2.56
C GLU A 292 10.50 -14.20 -3.61
N GLY A 293 10.95 -13.56 -4.67
CA GLY A 293 11.43 -14.27 -5.85
C GLY A 293 10.30 -15.08 -6.51
N ASP A 294 10.55 -16.35 -6.75
CA ASP A 294 9.60 -17.29 -7.34
C ASP A 294 8.82 -18.11 -6.29
N ARG A 295 8.80 -17.68 -5.04
CA ARG A 295 8.07 -18.33 -3.95
C ARG A 295 7.08 -17.38 -3.28
N THR A 296 6.02 -17.95 -2.71
CA THR A 296 4.98 -17.23 -1.96
C THR A 296 4.92 -17.70 -0.52
N LEU A 297 4.67 -16.75 0.37
CA LEU A 297 4.32 -17.04 1.76
C LEU A 297 2.80 -17.11 1.87
N MET A 298 2.33 -18.20 2.44
CA MET A 298 0.93 -18.43 2.74
C MET A 298 0.78 -18.68 4.24
N ALA A 299 -0.38 -18.40 4.81
CA ALA A 299 -0.68 -18.68 6.20
C ALA A 299 -2.12 -19.18 6.39
N GLN A 300 -2.32 -20.12 7.30
CA GLN A 300 -3.62 -20.34 7.89
C GLN A 300 -3.83 -19.34 9.05
N TYR A 301 -5.07 -19.01 9.35
CA TYR A 301 -5.42 -18.03 10.38
C TYR A 301 -4.79 -18.33 11.76
N LEU A 302 -4.78 -19.59 12.16
CA LEU A 302 -4.16 -20.08 13.40
C LEU A 302 -2.76 -20.69 13.16
N GLY A 303 -2.13 -20.39 12.01
CA GLY A 303 -0.91 -21.08 11.55
C GLY A 303 -1.19 -22.51 11.10
N PRO A 304 -0.20 -23.22 10.57
CA PRO A 304 1.15 -22.78 10.30
C PRO A 304 1.29 -21.82 9.10
N LEU A 305 2.54 -21.41 8.84
CA LEU A 305 2.94 -20.70 7.64
C LEU A 305 3.48 -21.70 6.61
N TYR A 306 3.38 -21.36 5.34
CA TYR A 306 3.87 -22.19 4.25
C TYR A 306 4.64 -21.34 3.24
N TRP A 307 5.85 -21.78 2.87
CA TRP A 307 6.49 -21.31 1.66
C TRP A 307 6.17 -22.27 0.53
N ALA A 308 5.57 -21.76 -0.53
CA ALA A 308 5.28 -22.48 -1.76
C ALA A 308 6.16 -21.95 -2.89
N GLN A 309 6.74 -22.86 -3.68
CA GLN A 309 7.57 -22.54 -4.84
C GLN A 309 7.20 -23.47 -5.99
N PRO A 310 7.04 -22.99 -7.24
CA PRO A 310 6.72 -23.84 -8.37
C PRO A 310 7.68 -25.01 -8.49
N GLY A 311 7.13 -26.22 -8.63
CA GLY A 311 7.90 -27.46 -8.80
C GLY A 311 8.63 -27.96 -7.54
N LYS A 312 8.40 -27.37 -6.36
CA LYS A 312 8.99 -27.83 -5.09
C LYS A 312 7.93 -28.17 -4.04
N PRO A 313 8.21 -29.08 -3.10
CA PRO A 313 7.33 -29.36 -1.98
C PRO A 313 7.12 -28.10 -1.11
N LEU A 314 5.93 -28.02 -0.49
CA LEU A 314 5.64 -26.99 0.51
C LEU A 314 6.58 -27.10 1.71
N VAL A 315 7.11 -25.97 2.13
CA VAL A 315 7.91 -25.85 3.36
C VAL A 315 7.01 -25.28 4.46
N THR A 316 6.71 -26.10 5.46
CA THR A 316 5.91 -25.69 6.61
C THR A 316 6.77 -25.04 7.68
N ILE A 317 6.32 -23.90 8.20
CA ILE A 317 6.98 -23.14 9.27
C ILE A 317 5.98 -22.90 10.39
N THR A 318 6.37 -23.27 11.61
CA THR A 318 5.58 -23.01 12.81
C THR A 318 6.12 -21.77 13.51
N PRO A 319 5.32 -20.70 13.71
CA PRO A 319 5.73 -19.55 14.50
C PRO A 319 6.09 -19.94 15.93
N GLN A 320 7.18 -19.41 16.44
CA GLN A 320 7.63 -19.61 17.82
C GLN A 320 6.83 -18.68 18.74
N ALA A 321 6.26 -19.25 19.80
CA ALA A 321 5.53 -18.52 20.82
C ALA A 321 6.46 -17.58 21.61
N PRO A 322 6.03 -16.35 21.95
CA PRO A 322 6.72 -15.49 22.89
C PRO A 322 6.64 -16.02 24.32
N GLY A 323 7.53 -15.54 25.21
CA GLY A 323 7.50 -15.93 26.61
C GLY A 323 6.17 -15.55 27.27
N GLY A 324 5.55 -16.50 28.01
CA GLY A 324 4.28 -16.29 28.68
C GLY A 324 3.04 -16.42 27.77
N ALA A 325 3.22 -16.81 26.51
CA ALA A 325 2.13 -17.05 25.59
C ALA A 325 1.49 -18.42 25.80
N GLY A 326 0.20 -18.49 25.51
CA GLY A 326 -0.56 -19.71 25.32
C GLY A 326 -0.64 -20.10 23.84
N ALA A 327 -1.85 -20.17 23.29
CA ALA A 327 -2.09 -20.56 21.90
C ALA A 327 -1.89 -19.39 20.92
N LEU A 328 -1.47 -19.70 19.68
CA LEU A 328 -1.57 -18.80 18.54
C LEU A 328 -3.05 -18.62 18.18
N ILE A 329 -3.50 -17.37 18.15
CA ILE A 329 -4.90 -17.07 17.83
C ILE A 329 -5.06 -16.41 16.46
N GLN A 330 -3.99 -15.83 15.93
CA GLN A 330 -4.08 -15.21 14.60
C GLN A 330 -2.70 -14.99 13.98
N VAL A 331 -2.58 -15.30 12.70
CA VAL A 331 -1.59 -14.73 11.80
C VAL A 331 -2.21 -13.48 11.18
N VAL A 332 -1.71 -12.31 11.53
CA VAL A 332 -2.36 -11.01 11.18
C VAL A 332 -1.97 -10.56 9.78
N SER A 333 -0.66 -10.51 9.53
CA SER A 333 -0.11 -10.04 8.26
C SER A 333 1.34 -10.51 8.09
N ALA A 334 1.90 -10.27 6.91
CA ALA A 334 3.31 -10.49 6.65
C ALA A 334 3.92 -9.32 5.88
N THR A 335 5.20 -9.09 6.11
CA THR A 335 6.06 -8.21 5.34
C THR A 335 7.33 -8.98 4.96
N PRO A 336 8.17 -8.46 4.09
CA PRO A 336 9.45 -9.09 3.82
C PRO A 336 10.20 -9.38 5.13
N ASP A 337 10.63 -10.64 5.31
CA ASP A 337 11.37 -11.17 6.45
C ASP A 337 10.54 -11.40 7.74
N TYR A 338 9.33 -10.83 7.89
CA TYR A 338 8.58 -10.88 9.14
C TYR A 338 7.11 -11.26 8.97
N VAL A 339 6.56 -11.92 9.98
CA VAL A 339 5.13 -12.24 10.12
C VAL A 339 4.63 -11.74 11.47
N GLN A 340 3.52 -11.04 11.47
CA GLN A 340 2.86 -10.53 12.66
C GLN A 340 1.86 -11.56 13.17
N THR A 341 1.97 -11.93 14.45
CA THR A 341 1.17 -12.96 15.08
C THR A 341 0.59 -12.49 16.41
N LEU A 342 -0.63 -12.92 16.73
CA LEU A 342 -1.27 -12.70 18.03
C LEU A 342 -1.37 -14.03 18.79
N TRP A 343 -1.05 -13.98 20.07
CA TRP A 343 -1.05 -15.12 20.98
C TRP A 343 -1.89 -14.82 22.22
N THR A 344 -2.58 -15.80 22.76
CA THR A 344 -3.20 -15.65 24.10
C THR A 344 -2.12 -15.46 25.15
N ASN A 345 -2.42 -14.70 26.20
CA ASN A 345 -1.58 -14.70 27.40
C ASN A 345 -1.94 -15.91 28.25
N ALA A 346 -0.92 -16.72 28.65
CA ALA A 346 -1.18 -17.96 29.40
C ALA A 346 -1.74 -17.74 30.82
N LYS A 347 -1.60 -16.53 31.37
CA LYS A 347 -2.06 -16.17 32.73
C LYS A 347 -3.39 -15.40 32.74
N ASP A 348 -3.72 -14.74 31.62
CA ASP A 348 -4.91 -13.90 31.52
C ASP A 348 -5.48 -14.03 30.10
N PRO A 349 -6.61 -14.74 29.91
CA PRO A 349 -7.20 -14.98 28.62
C PRO A 349 -7.79 -13.72 27.96
N ASP A 350 -8.03 -12.65 28.71
CA ASP A 350 -8.50 -11.36 28.17
C ASP A 350 -7.39 -10.55 27.53
N LEU A 351 -6.15 -11.01 27.68
CA LEU A 351 -4.97 -10.37 27.09
C LEU A 351 -4.39 -11.18 25.93
N VAL A 352 -3.88 -10.46 24.95
CA VAL A 352 -3.11 -11.01 23.84
C VAL A 352 -1.67 -10.47 23.84
N ILE A 353 -0.76 -11.27 23.32
CA ILE A 353 0.65 -10.91 23.16
C ILE A 353 0.91 -10.77 21.65
N PRO A 354 1.09 -9.55 21.14
CA PRO A 354 1.54 -9.33 19.79
C PRO A 354 3.01 -9.74 19.65
N ALA A 355 3.34 -10.51 18.61
CA ALA A 355 4.69 -10.96 18.35
C ALA A 355 5.03 -10.86 16.86
N VAL A 356 6.31 -10.70 16.59
CA VAL A 356 6.89 -10.68 15.25
C VAL A 356 7.80 -11.88 15.10
N ASN A 357 7.52 -12.71 14.12
CA ASN A 357 8.27 -13.91 13.82
C ASN A 357 9.01 -13.76 12.48
N SER A 358 10.15 -14.40 12.33
CA SER A 358 10.82 -14.51 11.05
C SER A 358 9.97 -15.31 10.06
N SER A 359 9.69 -14.78 8.90
CA SER A 359 8.98 -15.48 7.82
C SER A 359 9.75 -16.68 7.29
N ALA A 360 11.08 -16.67 7.39
CA ALA A 360 11.96 -17.74 6.91
C ALA A 360 12.07 -18.92 7.87
N SER A 361 11.98 -18.71 9.19
CA SER A 361 12.28 -19.74 10.20
C SER A 361 11.23 -19.92 11.26
N GLY A 362 10.23 -19.02 11.33
CA GLY A 362 9.26 -18.97 12.42
C GLY A 362 9.82 -18.49 13.75
N LYS A 363 11.12 -18.28 13.90
CA LYS A 363 11.73 -17.81 15.15
C LYS A 363 11.17 -16.45 15.54
N MET A 364 10.87 -16.28 16.83
CA MET A 364 10.44 -15.00 17.37
C MET A 364 11.59 -13.97 17.27
N VAL A 365 11.28 -12.82 16.70
CA VAL A 365 12.19 -11.67 16.55
C VAL A 365 11.93 -10.63 17.61
N ALA A 366 10.64 -10.35 17.86
CA ALA A 366 10.21 -9.37 18.83
C ALA A 366 8.87 -9.78 19.45
N SER A 367 8.61 -9.37 20.68
CA SER A 367 7.29 -9.46 21.30
C SER A 367 6.97 -8.18 22.07
N CYS A 368 5.74 -7.73 21.95
CA CYS A 368 5.21 -6.58 22.65
C CYS A 368 4.72 -6.97 24.03
N LYS A 369 4.42 -6.01 24.87
CA LYS A 369 3.68 -6.26 26.11
C LYS A 369 2.27 -6.73 25.80
N SER A 370 1.69 -7.52 26.68
CA SER A 370 0.29 -7.92 26.56
C SER A 370 -0.63 -6.72 26.56
N VAL A 371 -1.63 -6.77 25.69
CA VAL A 371 -2.71 -5.77 25.56
C VAL A 371 -4.05 -6.48 25.58
N ARG A 372 -5.14 -5.77 25.80
CA ARG A 372 -6.47 -6.38 25.77
C ARG A 372 -6.81 -6.91 24.37
N THR A 373 -7.53 -8.02 24.33
CA THR A 373 -8.12 -8.53 23.10
C THR A 373 -9.04 -7.45 22.52
N GLY A 374 -8.85 -7.09 21.27
CA GLY A 374 -9.58 -6.00 20.62
C GLY A 374 -8.82 -4.67 20.55
N ASP A 375 -7.89 -4.38 21.45
CA ASP A 375 -7.05 -3.18 21.33
C ASP A 375 -6.14 -3.25 20.09
N THR A 376 -5.90 -4.46 19.55
CA THR A 376 -5.08 -4.70 18.37
C THR A 376 -5.84 -4.64 17.04
N ASP A 377 -7.17 -4.53 17.07
CA ASP A 377 -8.01 -4.58 15.87
C ASP A 377 -7.73 -3.42 14.89
N ASP A 378 -7.29 -2.30 15.43
CA ASP A 378 -6.93 -1.09 14.67
C ASP A 378 -5.40 -0.92 14.54
N TRP A 379 -4.61 -1.92 14.90
CA TRP A 379 -3.16 -1.84 14.80
C TRP A 379 -2.69 -2.13 13.39
N ASP A 380 -2.04 -1.15 12.78
CA ASP A 380 -1.37 -1.31 11.52
C ASP A 380 0.12 -1.57 11.73
N TRP A 381 0.69 -2.41 10.87
CA TRP A 381 2.12 -2.59 10.79
C TRP A 381 2.72 -1.51 9.91
N VAL A 382 3.59 -0.69 10.48
CA VAL A 382 4.29 0.38 9.77
C VAL A 382 5.79 0.05 9.72
N PRO A 383 6.28 -0.50 8.59
CA PRO A 383 7.68 -0.90 8.45
C PRO A 383 8.57 0.28 8.06
N ASP A 384 9.83 0.22 8.45
CA ASP A 384 10.91 0.97 7.82
C ASP A 384 11.26 0.33 6.47
N PRO A 385 11.33 1.07 5.37
CA PRO A 385 11.84 0.58 4.09
C PRO A 385 13.24 -0.08 4.21
N ASN A 386 14.08 0.42 5.12
CA ASN A 386 15.39 -0.15 5.44
C ASN A 386 15.35 -1.30 6.47
N ARG A 387 14.16 -1.67 6.96
CA ARG A 387 13.93 -2.80 7.88
C ARG A 387 14.69 -2.73 9.20
N LYS A 388 15.02 -1.53 9.65
CA LYS A 388 15.73 -1.29 10.92
C LYS A 388 14.77 -1.00 12.06
N PHE A 389 13.64 -0.40 11.75
CA PHE A 389 12.68 0.08 12.72
C PHE A 389 11.26 -0.19 12.22
N ALA A 390 10.34 -0.51 13.11
CA ALA A 390 8.94 -0.72 12.77
C ALA A 390 8.05 -0.33 13.95
N ALA A 391 6.77 -0.15 13.69
CA ALA A 391 5.75 -0.08 14.70
C ALA A 391 4.58 -0.98 14.35
N TRP A 392 3.98 -1.56 15.36
CA TRP A 392 2.72 -2.26 15.25
C TRP A 392 1.78 -1.73 16.33
N GLY A 393 0.89 -0.81 15.91
CA GLY A 393 0.13 -0.01 16.85
C GLY A 393 1.03 0.68 17.87
N GLU A 394 0.74 0.50 19.15
CA GLU A 394 1.50 1.09 20.27
C GLU A 394 2.87 0.45 20.50
N CYS A 395 3.18 -0.66 19.84
CA CYS A 395 4.44 -1.38 20.02
C CYS A 395 5.49 -0.93 19.01
N LEU A 396 6.51 -0.25 19.47
CA LEU A 396 7.66 0.18 18.69
C LEU A 396 8.72 -0.91 18.71
N ILE A 397 9.33 -1.21 17.57
CA ILE A 397 10.25 -2.34 17.40
C ILE A 397 11.53 -1.86 16.72
N ASN A 398 12.68 -2.05 17.38
CA ASN A 398 13.99 -1.85 16.79
C ASN A 398 14.54 -3.20 16.32
N LEU A 399 14.47 -3.44 15.02
CA LEU A 399 14.86 -4.70 14.39
C LEU A 399 16.39 -4.90 14.32
N THR A 400 17.19 -3.90 14.68
CA THR A 400 18.65 -4.01 14.73
C THR A 400 19.15 -4.58 16.06
N LEU A 401 18.30 -4.63 17.09
CA LEU A 401 18.62 -5.12 18.42
C LEU A 401 18.11 -6.56 18.59
N THR A 402 18.88 -7.38 19.28
CA THR A 402 18.53 -8.76 19.62
C THR A 402 17.87 -8.89 21.01
N LYS A 403 17.98 -7.85 21.85
CA LYS A 403 17.41 -7.80 23.19
C LYS A 403 16.87 -6.40 23.44
N ASN A 404 15.81 -6.29 24.28
CA ASN A 404 15.17 -5.01 24.61
C ASN A 404 14.80 -4.21 23.34
N ASN A 405 14.39 -4.95 22.31
CA ASN A 405 14.15 -4.41 20.98
C ASN A 405 12.72 -3.88 20.80
N THR A 406 11.91 -3.88 21.85
CA THR A 406 10.53 -3.36 21.82
C THR A 406 10.29 -2.32 22.91
N ARG A 407 9.42 -1.36 22.61
CA ARG A 407 8.90 -0.39 23.58
C ARG A 407 7.42 -0.16 23.35
N GLN A 408 6.62 -0.31 24.40
CA GLN A 408 5.21 0.08 24.38
C GLN A 408 5.08 1.58 24.65
N VAL A 409 4.34 2.28 23.81
CA VAL A 409 3.97 3.70 23.96
C VAL A 409 2.46 3.79 23.90
N VAL A 410 1.82 3.86 25.05
CA VAL A 410 0.35 3.89 25.17
C VAL A 410 -0.23 5.10 24.41
N GLY A 411 -1.26 4.87 23.62
CA GLY A 411 -1.91 5.88 22.80
C GLY A 411 -1.10 6.32 21.56
N PHE A 412 -0.01 5.62 21.23
CA PHE A 412 0.73 5.88 20.00
C PHE A 412 0.03 5.25 18.81
N GLN A 413 -0.21 6.07 17.81
CA GLN A 413 -0.72 5.66 16.50
C GLN A 413 0.37 5.90 15.45
N PRO A 414 1.04 4.86 14.96
CA PRO A 414 2.09 4.98 13.98
C PRO A 414 1.51 5.38 12.61
N LEU A 415 2.25 6.18 11.86
CA LEU A 415 1.82 6.68 10.55
C LEU A 415 2.85 6.42 9.46
N SER A 416 4.15 6.56 9.76
CA SER A 416 5.22 6.27 8.80
C SER A 416 6.57 6.10 9.51
N VAL A 417 7.49 5.40 8.87
CA VAL A 417 8.90 5.35 9.26
C VAL A 417 9.74 5.93 8.13
N SER A 418 10.63 6.85 8.47
CA SER A 418 11.51 7.46 7.49
C SER A 418 12.79 7.96 8.15
N GLY A 419 13.95 7.70 7.52
CA GLY A 419 15.24 8.15 8.03
C GLY A 419 15.58 7.67 9.44
N SER A 420 15.16 6.45 9.79
CA SER A 420 15.29 5.87 11.14
C SER A 420 14.43 6.57 12.21
N MET A 421 13.51 7.44 11.83
CA MET A 421 12.53 8.04 12.74
C MET A 421 11.16 7.43 12.48
N LEU A 422 10.43 7.15 13.54
CA LEU A 422 9.03 6.75 13.48
C LEU A 422 8.16 7.98 13.74
N TYR A 423 7.25 8.25 12.83
CA TYR A 423 6.28 9.35 12.91
C TYR A 423 4.90 8.82 13.23
N GLY A 424 4.20 9.49 14.13
CA GLY A 424 2.87 9.11 14.55
C GLY A 424 2.21 10.18 15.40
N THR A 425 1.17 9.79 16.12
CA THR A 425 0.53 10.65 17.12
C THR A 425 0.49 9.95 18.46
N VAL A 426 0.61 10.71 19.55
CA VAL A 426 0.33 10.28 20.93
C VAL A 426 -0.80 11.13 21.45
N SER A 427 -1.95 10.53 21.79
CA SER A 427 -3.14 11.27 22.21
C SER A 427 -3.46 12.42 21.24
N SER A 428 -3.47 12.13 19.95
CA SER A 428 -3.70 13.06 18.82
C SER A 428 -2.62 14.13 18.61
N LYS A 429 -1.53 14.13 19.38
CA LYS A 429 -0.43 15.08 19.21
C LYS A 429 0.65 14.49 18.33
N PRO A 430 1.03 15.16 17.22
CA PRO A 430 2.10 14.69 16.35
C PRO A 430 3.40 14.47 17.12
N THR A 431 4.00 13.31 16.93
CA THR A 431 5.20 12.89 17.67
C THR A 431 6.12 12.09 16.77
N ALA A 432 7.41 12.37 16.80
CA ALA A 432 8.44 11.54 16.20
C ALA A 432 9.18 10.75 17.28
N VAL A 433 9.59 9.51 16.97
CA VAL A 433 10.33 8.65 17.91
C VAL A 433 11.60 8.15 17.23
N SER A 434 12.75 8.33 17.91
CA SER A 434 14.04 7.86 17.41
C SER A 434 14.27 6.37 17.75
N PRO A 435 15.27 5.72 17.13
CA PRO A 435 15.65 4.33 17.45
C PRO A 435 16.08 4.11 18.91
N ASN A 436 16.50 5.17 19.60
CA ASN A 436 16.84 5.15 21.04
C ASN A 436 15.64 5.44 21.93
N TRP A 437 14.43 5.42 21.37
CA TRP A 437 13.17 5.65 22.06
C TRP A 437 12.95 7.08 22.58
N ASN A 438 13.74 8.05 22.13
CA ASN A 438 13.49 9.46 22.44
C ASN A 438 12.29 9.95 21.64
N MET A 439 11.36 10.59 22.35
CA MET A 439 10.15 11.15 21.78
C MET A 439 10.34 12.66 21.55
N TYR A 440 9.98 13.10 20.35
CA TYR A 440 10.05 14.50 19.92
C TYR A 440 8.64 14.97 19.57
N PRO A 441 7.99 15.74 20.47
CA PRO A 441 6.70 16.36 20.13
C PRO A 441 6.88 17.28 18.93
N MET A 442 5.98 17.16 17.97
CA MET A 442 5.97 17.99 16.77
C MET A 442 4.82 18.99 16.86
N LYS A 443 4.93 20.09 16.10
CA LYS A 443 3.84 21.05 15.95
C LYS A 443 2.71 20.41 15.13
N GLU A 444 1.48 20.84 15.38
CA GLU A 444 0.35 20.49 14.53
C GLU A 444 0.61 20.91 13.09
N GLY A 445 0.16 20.11 12.13
CA GLY A 445 0.45 20.33 10.70
C GLY A 445 1.89 20.05 10.28
N THR A 446 2.75 19.48 11.13
CA THR A 446 4.09 19.04 10.73
C THR A 446 3.97 17.94 9.67
N THR A 447 4.64 18.16 8.55
CA THR A 447 4.65 17.21 7.41
C THR A 447 5.49 15.98 7.76
N ARG A 448 5.09 14.84 7.23
CA ARG A 448 5.82 13.58 7.39
C ARG A 448 6.56 13.26 6.09
N PRO A 449 7.81 12.77 6.16
CA PRO A 449 8.51 12.35 4.96
C PRO A 449 7.95 11.03 4.41
N TRP A 450 7.88 10.91 3.11
CA TRP A 450 7.66 9.65 2.38
C TRP A 450 8.83 8.69 2.55
N GLY A 451 10.03 9.24 2.68
CA GLY A 451 11.27 8.52 2.85
C GLY A 451 12.44 9.47 2.88
N VAL A 452 13.64 8.92 2.76
CA VAL A 452 14.89 9.70 2.72
C VAL A 452 15.68 9.31 1.49
N THR A 453 16.14 10.31 0.74
CA THR A 453 17.08 10.13 -0.37
C THR A 453 18.42 10.79 -0.02
N GLY A 454 19.49 10.02 0.04
CA GLY A 454 20.76 10.47 0.59
C GLY A 454 20.60 10.90 2.06
N LYS A 455 20.62 12.20 2.31
CA LYS A 455 20.37 12.79 3.64
C LYS A 455 19.11 13.66 3.69
N ARG A 456 18.38 13.77 2.58
CA ARG A 456 17.23 14.66 2.40
C ARG A 456 15.92 13.94 2.67
N ALA A 457 15.00 14.58 3.38
CA ALA A 457 13.64 14.07 3.51
C ALA A 457 12.85 14.35 2.23
N VAL A 458 12.23 13.32 1.69
CA VAL A 458 11.32 13.43 0.54
C VAL A 458 9.91 13.70 1.07
N ILE A 459 9.36 14.83 0.69
CA ILE A 459 8.00 15.26 1.04
C ILE A 459 7.23 15.51 -0.25
N VAL A 460 5.96 15.14 -0.26
CA VAL A 460 5.02 15.51 -1.31
C VAL A 460 3.97 16.46 -0.72
N TYR A 461 3.75 17.57 -1.38
CA TYR A 461 2.70 18.52 -1.05
C TYR A 461 2.19 19.18 -2.33
N ASP A 462 0.89 19.12 -2.56
CA ASP A 462 0.20 19.72 -3.72
C ASP A 462 0.86 19.32 -5.06
N SER A 463 1.04 18.00 -5.25
CA SER A 463 1.69 17.41 -6.43
C SER A 463 3.12 17.93 -6.70
N VAL A 464 3.80 18.46 -5.69
CA VAL A 464 5.22 18.83 -5.77
C VAL A 464 6.01 17.99 -4.78
N LEU A 465 7.09 17.38 -5.26
CA LEU A 465 8.08 16.72 -4.43
C LEU A 465 9.14 17.74 -3.99
N TYR A 466 9.42 17.73 -2.69
CA TYR A 466 10.49 18.50 -2.06
C TYR A 466 11.50 17.55 -1.42
N ALA A 467 12.76 17.66 -1.76
CA ALA A 467 13.86 16.97 -1.09
C ALA A 467 14.52 17.93 -0.09
N LEU A 468 14.04 17.91 1.15
CA LEU A 468 14.45 18.85 2.20
C LEU A 468 15.84 18.53 2.74
N ASP A 469 16.70 19.53 2.81
CA ASP A 469 18.04 19.41 3.39
C ASP A 469 17.95 19.13 4.91
N PRO A 470 18.95 18.42 5.49
CA PRO A 470 19.07 18.29 6.93
C PRO A 470 19.02 19.63 7.63
N GLY A 471 18.33 19.69 8.79
CA GLY A 471 18.41 20.85 9.70
C GLY A 471 19.79 20.97 10.32
N GLN A 472 20.16 22.19 10.68
CA GLN A 472 21.39 22.46 11.43
C GLN A 472 21.27 22.04 12.89
#